data_7b6255c646dd99e55d97f7d508bb5efe
#
_entry.id   7b6255c646dd99e55d97f7d508bb5efe
#
_cell.length_a   1.000
_cell.length_b   1.000
_cell.length_c   1.000
_cell.angle_alpha   90.00
_cell.angle_beta   90.00
_cell.angle_gamma   90.00
#
_symmetry.space_group_name_H-M   'P 1'
#
loop_
_entity.id
_entity.type
_entity.pdbx_description
1 polymer ?
#
loop_
_entity_poly.entity_id
_entity_poly.type
_entity_poly.pdbx_seq_one_letter_code
_entity_poly.pdbx_strand_id
1 'polypeptide(L)'
;MSVATLAPFGRAERGSLAGRTILQIIPRLDAGGAERTTIDVAAALVRAGARALVASEGGRLASELQAVGGVLAPFPAATKNPLAMALNVPRLARLIAEEGVDLVHARSRAPAWVALGACRKTGRPFVTTYHGAYSGRSALKLQYNSVMARGDVVIANSRFTADAIERLYPFARGRLSVIPRGTDLARFAPAAVERARVTRLRESWGVAPHERVVLLAARLTEWKGQRVLIEAALLLKERGLGDVRCVLAGDAQGRDSYARDLDARIRRAGLESMVARVGHCHDMPAALIAASVVAVPSTAPEAFGRSAVEAQAMGTMVVVSDSGAAPETVLAPPQTPAQARTGWRVPPGDASALADALMSALTLGATARDAIAMRARAHVKANFSLEQMTEKTLAAYRAALAR
;
A
#
# COMPACT_ATOMS: atom_id res chain seq x y z
N MET A 1 10.42 -10.37 49.98
CA MET A 1 10.15 -10.24 48.52
C MET A 1 8.63 -10.23 48.33
N SER A 2 8.06 -9.04 48.14
CA SER A 2 6.62 -8.84 48.10
C SER A 2 6.15 -9.04 46.65
N VAL A 3 5.21 -9.98 46.43
CA VAL A 3 4.56 -10.22 45.14
C VAL A 3 3.54 -9.11 44.95
N ALA A 4 3.80 -8.20 44.01
CA ALA A 4 2.84 -7.16 43.65
C ALA A 4 1.63 -7.82 42.93
N THR A 5 0.51 -7.85 43.62
CA THR A 5 -0.79 -8.27 43.09
C THR A 5 -1.22 -7.23 42.07
N LEU A 6 -1.28 -7.62 40.79
CA LEU A 6 -1.85 -6.83 39.71
C LEU A 6 -3.35 -6.62 40.01
N ALA A 7 -3.78 -5.37 40.08
CA ALA A 7 -5.19 -5.00 40.26
C ALA A 7 -6.04 -5.51 39.09
N PRO A 8 -7.30 -5.93 39.30
CA PRO A 8 -8.19 -6.39 38.25
C PRO A 8 -8.52 -5.21 37.32
N PHE A 9 -8.34 -5.44 36.00
CA PHE A 9 -8.73 -4.48 34.96
C PHE A 9 -10.19 -4.07 35.11
N GLY A 10 -10.41 -2.77 35.30
CA GLY A 10 -11.75 -2.18 35.39
C GLY A 10 -12.59 -2.52 34.14
N ARG A 11 -13.91 -2.62 34.31
CA ARG A 11 -14.86 -2.83 33.20
C ARG A 11 -14.64 -1.77 32.13
N ALA A 12 -14.23 -2.20 30.91
CA ALA A 12 -14.03 -1.33 29.77
C ALA A 12 -15.35 -0.57 29.45
N GLU A 13 -15.25 0.74 29.27
CA GLU A 13 -16.37 1.57 28.79
C GLU A 13 -16.92 0.98 27.50
N ARG A 14 -18.25 1.03 27.30
CA ARG A 14 -18.89 0.54 26.06
C ARG A 14 -18.29 1.27 24.88
N GLY A 15 -17.65 0.51 23.97
CA GLY A 15 -16.95 1.04 22.79
C GLY A 15 -15.43 1.15 22.93
N SER A 16 -14.82 0.90 24.09
CA SER A 16 -13.38 0.83 24.28
C SER A 16 -12.80 -0.47 23.71
N LEU A 17 -11.60 -0.40 23.10
CA LEU A 17 -10.81 -1.58 22.70
C LEU A 17 -9.85 -2.03 23.80
N ALA A 18 -9.71 -1.27 24.88
CA ALA A 18 -8.87 -1.63 26.01
C ALA A 18 -9.29 -2.99 26.61
N GLY A 19 -8.33 -3.85 26.84
CA GLY A 19 -8.54 -5.22 27.33
C GLY A 19 -9.10 -6.21 26.30
N ARG A 20 -9.40 -5.79 25.07
CA ARG A 20 -9.84 -6.67 23.98
C ARG A 20 -8.67 -7.36 23.31
N THR A 21 -8.87 -8.58 22.85
CA THR A 21 -7.90 -9.30 22.02
C THR A 21 -8.37 -9.31 20.57
N ILE A 22 -7.58 -8.70 19.68
CA ILE A 22 -7.88 -8.62 18.25
C ILE A 22 -6.87 -9.48 17.48
N LEU A 23 -7.37 -10.46 16.74
CA LEU A 23 -6.56 -11.35 15.91
C LEU A 23 -6.57 -10.89 14.45
N GLN A 24 -5.42 -10.51 13.91
CA GLN A 24 -5.22 -10.34 12.49
C GLN A 24 -4.67 -11.63 11.89
N ILE A 25 -5.15 -12.07 10.73
CA ILE A 25 -4.62 -13.25 10.04
C ILE A 25 -4.11 -12.90 8.64
N ILE A 26 -2.84 -13.25 8.36
CA ILE A 26 -2.14 -12.96 7.12
C ILE A 26 -1.18 -14.13 6.78
N PRO A 27 -0.95 -14.48 5.49
CA PRO A 27 -0.08 -15.60 5.13
C PRO A 27 1.33 -15.52 5.74
N ARG A 28 2.04 -14.44 5.46
CA ARG A 28 3.40 -14.16 5.92
C ARG A 28 3.57 -12.68 6.26
N LEU A 29 4.59 -12.37 7.06
CA LEU A 29 4.99 -11.01 7.42
C LEU A 29 6.34 -10.66 6.73
N ASP A 30 6.40 -10.78 5.38
CA ASP A 30 7.63 -10.51 4.65
C ASP A 30 7.75 -9.03 4.21
N ALA A 31 7.29 -8.72 2.99
CA ALA A 31 7.36 -7.38 2.45
C ALA A 31 6.13 -7.09 1.57
N GLY A 32 5.48 -5.99 1.85
CA GLY A 32 4.32 -5.55 1.07
C GLY A 32 3.42 -4.61 1.85
N GLY A 33 2.43 -4.08 1.14
CA GLY A 33 1.54 -3.10 1.75
C GLY A 33 0.54 -3.69 2.75
N ALA A 34 0.15 -4.96 2.58
CA ALA A 34 -0.76 -5.63 3.52
C ALA A 34 -0.04 -5.95 4.82
N GLU A 35 1.19 -6.44 4.72
CA GLU A 35 2.07 -6.79 5.82
C GLU A 35 2.40 -5.56 6.66
N ARG A 36 2.81 -4.45 6.01
CA ARG A 36 3.05 -3.18 6.70
C ARG A 36 1.81 -2.69 7.43
N THR A 37 0.65 -2.66 6.76
CA THR A 37 -0.61 -2.26 7.41
C THR A 37 -1.01 -3.17 8.59
N THR A 38 -0.61 -4.45 8.57
CA THR A 38 -0.83 -5.37 9.70
C THR A 38 -0.04 -4.90 10.93
N ILE A 39 1.22 -4.52 10.75
CA ILE A 39 2.08 -3.97 11.82
C ILE A 39 1.53 -2.63 12.34
N ASP A 40 1.18 -1.73 11.42
CA ASP A 40 0.67 -0.40 11.76
C ASP A 40 -0.62 -0.48 12.60
N VAL A 41 -1.52 -1.39 12.24
CA VAL A 41 -2.77 -1.64 13.00
C VAL A 41 -2.47 -2.35 14.31
N ALA A 42 -1.50 -3.27 14.38
CA ALA A 42 -1.09 -3.89 15.64
C ALA A 42 -0.55 -2.84 16.61
N ALA A 43 0.31 -1.93 16.14
CA ALA A 43 0.81 -0.81 16.94
C ALA A 43 -0.33 0.09 17.46
N ALA A 44 -1.33 0.38 16.63
CA ALA A 44 -2.47 1.19 17.03
C ALA A 44 -3.36 0.49 18.08
N LEU A 45 -3.55 -0.84 17.95
CA LEU A 45 -4.27 -1.65 18.93
C LEU A 45 -3.57 -1.62 20.29
N VAL A 46 -2.25 -1.84 20.31
CA VAL A 46 -1.45 -1.80 21.54
C VAL A 46 -1.56 -0.42 22.21
N ARG A 47 -1.42 0.67 21.44
CA ARG A 47 -1.62 2.02 21.98
C ARG A 47 -3.04 2.26 22.52
N ALA A 48 -4.04 1.58 21.96
CA ALA A 48 -5.41 1.64 22.46
C ALA A 48 -5.69 0.71 23.66
N GLY A 49 -4.66 0.08 24.23
CA GLY A 49 -4.79 -0.86 25.35
C GLY A 49 -5.36 -2.23 24.98
N ALA A 50 -5.40 -2.56 23.68
CA ALA A 50 -5.83 -3.86 23.20
C ALA A 50 -4.65 -4.81 23.03
N ARG A 51 -4.89 -6.10 23.13
CA ARG A 51 -3.92 -7.14 22.76
C ARG A 51 -3.99 -7.40 21.26
N ALA A 52 -2.88 -7.16 20.55
CA ALA A 52 -2.78 -7.36 19.11
C ALA A 52 -2.11 -8.71 18.80
N LEU A 53 -2.90 -9.70 18.36
CA LEU A 53 -2.41 -10.99 17.89
C LEU A 53 -2.33 -11.00 16.36
N VAL A 54 -1.28 -11.64 15.81
CA VAL A 54 -1.13 -11.87 14.37
C VAL A 54 -0.87 -13.35 14.10
N ALA A 55 -1.86 -14.03 13.53
CA ALA A 55 -1.73 -15.41 13.06
C ALA A 55 -1.06 -15.42 11.67
N SER A 56 0.15 -16.01 11.58
CA SER A 56 0.97 -16.00 10.36
C SER A 56 2.06 -17.07 10.42
N GLU A 57 2.64 -17.42 9.27
CA GLU A 57 3.87 -18.24 9.22
C GLU A 57 5.14 -17.46 9.63
N GLY A 58 4.99 -16.19 10.07
CA GLY A 58 6.11 -15.31 10.36
C GLY A 58 6.68 -14.65 9.11
N GLY A 59 7.93 -14.17 9.19
CA GLY A 59 8.64 -13.48 8.12
C GLY A 59 9.51 -12.34 8.64
N ARG A 60 10.12 -11.57 7.72
CA ARG A 60 11.09 -10.50 8.05
C ARG A 60 10.55 -9.40 8.96
N LEU A 61 9.25 -9.15 8.93
CA LEU A 61 8.60 -8.12 9.76
C LEU A 61 8.14 -8.64 11.13
N ALA A 62 8.45 -9.90 11.49
CA ALA A 62 8.05 -10.46 12.79
C ALA A 62 8.70 -9.72 13.97
N SER A 63 9.97 -9.31 13.83
CA SER A 63 10.66 -8.51 14.84
C SER A 63 10.05 -7.11 15.01
N GLU A 64 9.61 -6.49 13.92
CA GLU A 64 8.93 -5.19 13.97
C GLU A 64 7.55 -5.31 14.66
N LEU A 65 6.81 -6.42 14.43
CA LEU A 65 5.56 -6.69 15.15
C LEU A 65 5.80 -6.74 16.65
N GLN A 66 6.83 -7.50 17.08
CA GLN A 66 7.19 -7.60 18.51
C GLN A 66 7.62 -6.25 19.09
N ALA A 67 8.42 -5.48 18.33
CA ALA A 67 8.90 -4.16 18.76
C ALA A 67 7.74 -3.16 19.03
N VAL A 68 6.60 -3.30 18.34
CA VAL A 68 5.41 -2.47 18.60
C VAL A 68 4.46 -3.08 19.64
N GLY A 69 4.86 -4.16 20.32
CA GLY A 69 4.06 -4.86 21.35
C GLY A 69 3.01 -5.82 20.80
N GLY A 70 3.05 -6.13 19.51
CA GLY A 70 2.20 -7.15 18.91
C GLY A 70 2.73 -8.56 19.14
N VAL A 71 1.85 -9.55 19.18
CA VAL A 71 2.19 -10.96 19.44
C VAL A 71 2.00 -11.78 18.18
N LEU A 72 3.06 -12.48 17.74
CA LEU A 72 2.98 -13.46 16.66
C LEU A 72 2.41 -14.76 17.21
N ALA A 73 1.30 -15.23 16.65
CA ALA A 73 0.76 -16.57 16.84
C ALA A 73 1.13 -17.42 15.61
N PRO A 74 2.07 -18.37 15.74
CA PRO A 74 2.48 -19.20 14.61
C PRO A 74 1.29 -20.00 14.07
N PHE A 75 0.98 -19.82 12.78
CA PHE A 75 -0.18 -20.43 12.16
C PHE A 75 0.08 -20.67 10.66
N PRO A 76 -0.30 -21.84 10.08
CA PRO A 76 -0.07 -22.14 8.66
C PRO A 76 -1.05 -21.41 7.74
N ALA A 77 -1.00 -20.07 7.78
CA ALA A 77 -1.92 -19.18 7.09
C ALA A 77 -1.66 -19.04 5.58
N ALA A 78 -0.48 -19.46 5.08
CA ALA A 78 -0.12 -19.34 3.67
C ALA A 78 -0.66 -20.49 2.79
N THR A 79 -1.16 -21.56 3.38
CA THR A 79 -1.66 -22.71 2.63
C THR A 79 -2.83 -22.35 1.71
N LYS A 80 -2.81 -22.91 0.50
CA LYS A 80 -3.89 -22.82 -0.48
C LYS A 80 -4.53 -24.18 -0.77
N ASN A 81 -4.03 -25.24 -0.12
CA ASN A 81 -4.60 -26.57 -0.24
C ASN A 81 -5.96 -26.60 0.48
N PRO A 82 -7.08 -26.96 -0.19
CA PRO A 82 -8.42 -26.93 0.40
C PRO A 82 -8.57 -27.83 1.63
N LEU A 83 -7.96 -29.02 1.63
CA LEU A 83 -8.01 -29.93 2.76
C LEU A 83 -7.25 -29.38 3.97
N ALA A 84 -6.05 -28.83 3.75
CA ALA A 84 -5.28 -28.18 4.81
C ALA A 84 -6.01 -26.94 5.35
N MET A 85 -6.68 -26.16 4.48
CA MET A 85 -7.52 -25.05 4.91
C MET A 85 -8.70 -25.52 5.76
N ALA A 86 -9.36 -26.61 5.39
CA ALA A 86 -10.45 -27.21 6.18
C ALA A 86 -9.96 -27.65 7.57
N LEU A 87 -8.80 -28.30 7.65
CA LEU A 87 -8.17 -28.71 8.92
C LEU A 87 -7.72 -27.51 9.76
N ASN A 88 -7.41 -26.38 9.14
CA ASN A 88 -7.04 -25.17 9.84
C ASN A 88 -8.24 -24.45 10.49
N VAL A 89 -9.47 -24.70 10.04
CA VAL A 89 -10.67 -24.09 10.66
C VAL A 89 -10.79 -24.46 12.15
N PRO A 90 -10.81 -25.76 12.57
CA PRO A 90 -10.87 -26.09 13.99
C PRO A 90 -9.61 -25.66 14.76
N ARG A 91 -8.42 -25.63 14.13
CA ARG A 91 -7.18 -25.13 14.75
C ARG A 91 -7.30 -23.64 15.09
N LEU A 92 -7.81 -22.83 14.14
CA LEU A 92 -8.02 -21.40 14.37
C LEU A 92 -9.14 -21.16 15.39
N ALA A 93 -10.22 -21.93 15.36
CA ALA A 93 -11.29 -21.83 16.35
C ALA A 93 -10.77 -22.13 17.78
N ARG A 94 -9.87 -23.10 17.94
CA ARG A 94 -9.21 -23.38 19.20
C ARG A 94 -8.32 -22.22 19.64
N LEU A 95 -7.48 -21.70 18.77
CA LEU A 95 -6.65 -20.50 19.04
C LEU A 95 -7.50 -19.30 19.47
N ILE A 96 -8.64 -19.07 18.82
CA ILE A 96 -9.60 -18.02 19.18
C ILE A 96 -10.11 -18.19 20.62
N ALA A 97 -10.43 -19.42 21.01
CA ALA A 97 -10.94 -19.72 22.35
C ALA A 97 -9.82 -19.63 23.41
N GLU A 98 -8.67 -20.24 23.19
CA GLU A 98 -7.52 -20.25 24.11
C GLU A 98 -6.96 -18.86 24.38
N GLU A 99 -6.89 -18.02 23.34
CA GLU A 99 -6.35 -16.66 23.43
C GLU A 99 -7.42 -15.60 23.79
N GLY A 100 -8.66 -16.01 24.00
CA GLY A 100 -9.77 -15.10 24.33
C GLY A 100 -10.02 -14.04 23.26
N VAL A 101 -9.90 -14.42 21.97
CA VAL A 101 -10.04 -13.46 20.86
C VAL A 101 -11.45 -12.92 20.77
N ASP A 102 -11.60 -11.60 20.75
CA ASP A 102 -12.87 -10.90 20.62
C ASP A 102 -13.28 -10.65 19.16
N LEU A 103 -12.30 -10.47 18.24
CA LEU A 103 -12.55 -10.15 16.83
C LEU A 103 -11.43 -10.70 15.96
N VAL A 104 -11.78 -11.19 14.76
CA VAL A 104 -10.82 -11.68 13.76
C VAL A 104 -10.84 -10.80 12.52
N HIS A 105 -9.66 -10.36 12.08
CA HIS A 105 -9.48 -9.56 10.87
C HIS A 105 -8.62 -10.29 9.84
N ALA A 106 -9.20 -10.71 8.72
CA ALA A 106 -8.47 -11.35 7.64
C ALA A 106 -7.97 -10.34 6.59
N ARG A 107 -6.70 -10.49 6.22
CA ARG A 107 -6.01 -9.61 5.29
C ARG A 107 -5.67 -10.26 3.94
N SER A 108 -6.06 -11.52 3.73
CA SER A 108 -5.82 -12.26 2.49
C SER A 108 -6.85 -13.36 2.30
N ARG A 109 -7.11 -13.74 1.06
CA ARG A 109 -8.22 -14.63 0.66
C ARG A 109 -8.15 -16.05 1.26
N ALA A 110 -6.99 -16.72 1.14
CA ALA A 110 -6.86 -18.09 1.65
C ALA A 110 -7.10 -18.15 3.17
N PRO A 111 -6.40 -17.37 4.01
CA PRO A 111 -6.69 -17.35 5.44
C PRO A 111 -8.06 -16.79 5.78
N ALA A 112 -8.68 -15.96 4.92
CA ALA A 112 -10.04 -15.47 5.16
C ALA A 112 -11.09 -16.58 5.11
N TRP A 113 -10.94 -17.60 4.28
CA TRP A 113 -11.82 -18.77 4.30
C TRP A 113 -11.71 -19.55 5.60
N VAL A 114 -10.49 -19.72 6.11
CA VAL A 114 -10.25 -20.36 7.41
C VAL A 114 -10.85 -19.54 8.54
N ALA A 115 -10.61 -18.21 8.53
CA ALA A 115 -11.12 -17.30 9.52
C ALA A 115 -12.66 -17.23 9.53
N LEU A 116 -13.30 -17.17 8.37
CA LEU A 116 -14.77 -17.20 8.26
C LEU A 116 -15.36 -18.46 8.88
N GLY A 117 -14.76 -19.63 8.61
CA GLY A 117 -15.17 -20.90 9.21
C GLY A 117 -14.99 -20.93 10.73
N ALA A 118 -13.87 -20.44 11.23
CA ALA A 118 -13.57 -20.36 12.65
C ALA A 118 -14.49 -19.35 13.38
N CYS A 119 -14.72 -18.18 12.81
CA CYS A 119 -15.62 -17.16 13.38
C CYS A 119 -17.06 -17.67 13.49
N ARG A 120 -17.55 -18.40 12.46
CA ARG A 120 -18.88 -19.03 12.52
C ARG A 120 -19.01 -20.07 13.65
N LYS A 121 -17.92 -20.81 13.96
CA LYS A 121 -17.90 -21.79 15.04
C LYS A 121 -17.82 -21.13 16.41
N THR A 122 -17.17 -20.00 16.54
CA THR A 122 -16.89 -19.33 17.82
C THR A 122 -17.81 -18.15 18.10
N GLY A 123 -18.67 -17.74 17.16
CA GLY A 123 -19.54 -16.58 17.27
C GLY A 123 -18.77 -15.24 17.29
N ARG A 124 -17.51 -15.20 16.82
CA ARG A 124 -16.72 -13.96 16.86
C ARG A 124 -16.90 -13.13 15.60
N PRO A 125 -16.94 -11.78 15.71
CA PRO A 125 -17.01 -10.87 14.57
C PRO A 125 -15.87 -11.08 13.61
N PHE A 126 -16.18 -11.00 12.30
CA PHE A 126 -15.25 -11.20 11.21
C PHE A 126 -15.09 -9.93 10.38
N VAL A 127 -13.89 -9.38 10.33
CA VAL A 127 -13.53 -8.20 9.51
C VAL A 127 -12.61 -8.63 8.37
N THR A 128 -12.73 -7.99 7.23
CA THR A 128 -11.86 -8.21 6.08
C THR A 128 -11.35 -6.91 5.50
N THR A 129 -10.14 -6.91 4.91
CA THR A 129 -9.62 -5.78 4.14
C THR A 129 -9.25 -6.18 2.72
N TYR A 130 -9.82 -5.50 1.73
CA TYR A 130 -9.38 -5.58 0.35
C TYR A 130 -8.11 -4.72 0.15
N HIS A 131 -6.99 -5.38 -0.14
CA HIS A 131 -5.70 -4.73 -0.41
C HIS A 131 -5.44 -4.46 -1.89
N GLY A 132 -6.34 -4.86 -2.77
CA GLY A 132 -6.24 -4.67 -4.21
C GLY A 132 -7.49 -5.16 -4.95
N ALA A 133 -7.67 -4.71 -6.18
CA ALA A 133 -8.68 -5.29 -7.06
C ALA A 133 -8.23 -6.71 -7.45
N TYR A 134 -9.06 -7.70 -7.13
CA TYR A 134 -8.75 -9.08 -7.48
C TYR A 134 -9.09 -9.35 -8.95
N SER A 135 -8.11 -9.80 -9.71
CA SER A 135 -8.27 -10.21 -11.10
C SER A 135 -8.99 -11.55 -11.23
N GLY A 136 -9.72 -11.72 -12.31
CA GLY A 136 -10.37 -12.96 -12.73
C GLY A 136 -11.89 -12.89 -12.73
N ARG A 137 -12.47 -13.23 -13.89
CA ARG A 137 -13.92 -13.16 -14.16
C ARG A 137 -14.60 -14.53 -14.18
N SER A 138 -13.85 -15.65 -14.03
CA SER A 138 -14.47 -16.96 -13.96
C SER A 138 -15.30 -17.12 -12.68
N ALA A 139 -16.42 -17.84 -12.75
CA ALA A 139 -17.33 -18.05 -11.62
C ALA A 139 -16.61 -18.63 -10.39
N LEU A 140 -15.72 -19.60 -10.58
CA LEU A 140 -14.91 -20.19 -9.50
C LEU A 140 -14.00 -19.16 -8.83
N LYS A 141 -13.39 -18.27 -9.61
CA LYS A 141 -12.50 -17.24 -9.08
C LYS A 141 -13.27 -16.14 -8.35
N LEU A 142 -14.43 -15.76 -8.87
CA LEU A 142 -15.35 -14.85 -8.18
C LEU A 142 -15.82 -15.45 -6.86
N GLN A 143 -16.22 -16.73 -6.85
CA GLN A 143 -16.59 -17.44 -5.63
C GLN A 143 -15.44 -17.49 -4.62
N TYR A 144 -14.22 -17.83 -5.05
CA TYR A 144 -13.06 -17.85 -4.17
C TYR A 144 -12.74 -16.45 -3.60
N ASN A 145 -12.84 -15.40 -4.41
CA ASN A 145 -12.59 -14.03 -3.98
C ASN A 145 -13.71 -13.49 -3.07
N SER A 146 -14.92 -14.03 -3.14
CA SER A 146 -16.11 -13.56 -2.40
C SER A 146 -15.92 -13.58 -0.88
N VAL A 147 -15.01 -14.41 -0.35
CA VAL A 147 -14.76 -14.48 1.09
C VAL A 147 -14.38 -13.13 1.69
N MET A 148 -13.65 -12.32 0.92
CA MET A 148 -13.24 -10.99 1.38
C MET A 148 -14.42 -10.00 1.47
N ALA A 149 -15.53 -10.29 0.78
CA ALA A 149 -16.78 -9.51 0.85
C ALA A 149 -17.76 -10.04 1.93
N ARG A 150 -17.39 -11.12 2.67
CA ARG A 150 -18.25 -11.78 3.68
C ARG A 150 -17.98 -11.34 5.11
N GLY A 151 -17.12 -10.37 5.33
CA GLY A 151 -16.91 -9.76 6.65
C GLY A 151 -18.19 -9.09 7.18
N ASP A 152 -18.36 -9.04 8.51
CA ASP A 152 -19.37 -8.20 9.16
C ASP A 152 -19.06 -6.71 8.90
N VAL A 153 -17.77 -6.38 8.81
CA VAL A 153 -17.24 -5.14 8.24
C VAL A 153 -16.24 -5.48 7.16
N VAL A 154 -16.41 -4.88 5.98
CA VAL A 154 -15.54 -5.05 4.81
C VAL A 154 -14.81 -3.74 4.53
N ILE A 155 -13.52 -3.70 4.81
CA ILE A 155 -12.69 -2.52 4.59
C ILE A 155 -12.21 -2.49 3.13
N ALA A 156 -12.54 -1.43 2.41
CA ALA A 156 -12.02 -1.10 1.09
C ALA A 156 -10.97 0.02 1.21
N ASN A 157 -9.80 -0.15 0.56
CA ASN A 157 -8.70 0.81 0.64
C ASN A 157 -8.84 2.06 -0.25
N SER A 158 -9.96 2.19 -0.97
CA SER A 158 -10.35 3.33 -1.80
C SER A 158 -11.84 3.24 -2.15
N ARG A 159 -12.45 4.34 -2.62
CA ARG A 159 -13.80 4.34 -3.20
C ARG A 159 -13.85 3.45 -4.44
N PHE A 160 -12.84 3.57 -5.32
CA PHE A 160 -12.71 2.68 -6.48
C PHE A 160 -12.81 1.19 -6.09
N THR A 161 -12.12 0.79 -5.02
CA THR A 161 -12.19 -0.60 -4.54
C THR A 161 -13.56 -0.93 -3.95
N ALA A 162 -14.19 -0.01 -3.21
CA ALA A 162 -15.53 -0.20 -2.66
C ALA A 162 -16.57 -0.40 -3.77
N ASP A 163 -16.55 0.45 -4.79
CA ASP A 163 -17.45 0.36 -5.95
C ASP A 163 -17.26 -0.95 -6.72
N ALA A 164 -16.01 -1.41 -6.85
CA ALA A 164 -15.72 -2.70 -7.47
C ALA A 164 -16.26 -3.88 -6.64
N ILE A 165 -16.18 -3.80 -5.31
CA ILE A 165 -16.75 -4.82 -4.40
C ILE A 165 -18.28 -4.84 -4.53
N GLU A 166 -18.94 -3.68 -4.49
CA GLU A 166 -20.41 -3.60 -4.59
C GLU A 166 -20.95 -4.15 -5.91
N ARG A 167 -20.24 -3.86 -7.02
CA ARG A 167 -20.62 -4.41 -8.33
C ARG A 167 -20.48 -5.92 -8.42
N LEU A 168 -19.39 -6.48 -7.83
CA LEU A 168 -19.11 -7.91 -7.91
C LEU A 168 -19.85 -8.72 -6.83
N TYR A 169 -20.10 -8.11 -5.67
CA TYR A 169 -20.67 -8.75 -4.48
C TYR A 169 -21.73 -7.86 -3.83
N PRO A 170 -22.93 -7.71 -4.47
CA PRO A 170 -24.00 -6.84 -3.97
C PRO A 170 -24.41 -7.12 -2.51
N PHE A 171 -24.22 -8.36 -2.04
CA PHE A 171 -24.49 -8.75 -0.66
C PHE A 171 -23.57 -8.07 0.37
N ALA A 172 -22.48 -7.43 -0.04
CA ALA A 172 -21.59 -6.67 0.84
C ALA A 172 -22.09 -5.23 1.11
N ARG A 173 -23.11 -4.77 0.36
CA ARG A 173 -23.71 -3.44 0.55
C ARG A 173 -24.15 -3.25 2.00
N GLY A 174 -23.89 -2.08 2.56
CA GLY A 174 -24.16 -1.76 3.98
C GLY A 174 -23.14 -2.29 4.98
N ARG A 175 -22.13 -3.06 4.53
CA ARG A 175 -21.01 -3.54 5.36
C ARG A 175 -19.65 -2.95 4.96
N LEU A 176 -19.63 -2.17 3.88
CA LEU A 176 -18.41 -1.55 3.35
C LEU A 176 -18.02 -0.32 4.19
N SER A 177 -16.73 -0.25 4.47
CA SER A 177 -16.09 0.91 5.09
C SER A 177 -14.88 1.32 4.23
N VAL A 178 -14.90 2.54 3.70
CA VAL A 178 -13.76 3.05 2.91
C VAL A 178 -12.72 3.61 3.87
N ILE A 179 -11.60 2.89 3.98
CA ILE A 179 -10.46 3.28 4.81
C ILE A 179 -9.22 3.30 3.95
N PRO A 180 -8.82 4.45 3.41
CA PRO A 180 -7.60 4.60 2.61
C PRO A 180 -6.37 4.14 3.39
N ARG A 181 -5.34 3.70 2.67
CA ARG A 181 -4.07 3.35 3.29
C ARG A 181 -3.40 4.58 3.87
N GLY A 182 -2.78 4.40 5.04
CA GLY A 182 -2.03 5.44 5.71
C GLY A 182 -0.58 5.51 5.26
N THR A 183 -0.04 6.72 5.26
CA THR A 183 1.37 7.03 5.10
C THR A 183 1.89 7.57 6.43
N ASP A 184 3.02 7.04 6.88
CA ASP A 184 3.74 7.54 8.04
C ASP A 184 4.37 8.89 7.70
N LEU A 185 3.74 9.98 8.14
CA LEU A 185 4.17 11.34 7.85
C LEU A 185 5.43 11.77 8.61
N ALA A 186 5.84 11.04 9.65
CA ALA A 186 7.13 11.27 10.31
C ALA A 186 8.27 10.68 9.49
N ARG A 187 8.08 9.46 8.98
CA ARG A 187 9.03 8.80 8.09
C ARG A 187 9.14 9.49 6.72
N PHE A 188 8.00 9.88 6.14
CA PHE A 188 7.89 10.56 4.84
C PHE A 188 7.78 12.07 5.03
N ALA A 189 8.69 12.65 5.84
CA ALA A 189 8.88 14.08 6.02
C ALA A 189 10.19 14.51 5.34
N PRO A 190 10.20 15.55 4.48
CA PRO A 190 11.43 16.02 3.84
C PRO A 190 12.53 16.37 4.83
N ALA A 191 12.17 16.96 5.98
CA ALA A 191 13.10 17.35 7.03
C ALA A 191 13.75 16.13 7.75
N ALA A 192 13.19 14.94 7.65
CA ALA A 192 13.74 13.72 8.23
C ALA A 192 14.79 13.04 7.32
N VAL A 193 15.08 13.60 6.14
CA VAL A 193 16.00 13.02 5.18
C VAL A 193 17.27 13.87 5.12
N GLU A 194 18.37 13.31 5.59
CA GLU A 194 19.70 13.95 5.51
C GLU A 194 20.17 14.04 4.06
N ARG A 195 20.76 15.17 3.69
CA ARG A 195 21.31 15.38 2.34
C ARG A 195 22.32 14.30 1.92
N ALA A 196 23.16 13.85 2.83
CA ALA A 196 24.16 12.82 2.59
C ALA A 196 23.51 11.48 2.13
N ARG A 197 22.32 11.13 2.63
CA ARG A 197 21.59 9.94 2.16
C ARG A 197 21.15 10.08 0.71
N VAL A 198 20.65 11.27 0.35
CA VAL A 198 20.22 11.58 -1.03
C VAL A 198 21.41 11.55 -1.98
N THR A 199 22.54 12.17 -1.60
CA THR A 199 23.77 12.20 -2.41
C THR A 199 24.27 10.77 -2.67
N ARG A 200 24.48 9.97 -1.63
CA ARG A 200 24.92 8.57 -1.77
C ARG A 200 23.98 7.74 -2.65
N LEU A 201 22.67 7.98 -2.56
CA LEU A 201 21.70 7.26 -3.37
C LEU A 201 21.80 7.64 -4.84
N ARG A 202 21.90 8.93 -5.15
CA ARG A 202 22.13 9.42 -6.53
C ARG A 202 23.41 8.87 -7.14
N GLU A 203 24.49 8.88 -6.38
CA GLU A 203 25.79 8.29 -6.78
C GLU A 203 25.65 6.79 -7.09
N SER A 204 24.96 6.02 -6.21
CA SER A 204 24.73 4.59 -6.43
C SER A 204 23.87 4.30 -7.67
N TRP A 205 23.09 5.25 -8.12
CA TRP A 205 22.28 5.18 -9.35
C TRP A 205 23.01 5.69 -10.59
N GLY A 206 24.23 6.20 -10.45
CA GLY A 206 24.99 6.82 -11.53
C GLY A 206 24.34 8.11 -12.03
N VAL A 207 23.68 8.86 -11.16
CA VAL A 207 23.00 10.13 -11.48
C VAL A 207 23.93 11.29 -11.22
N ALA A 208 24.24 12.08 -12.26
CA ALA A 208 25.07 13.25 -12.12
C ALA A 208 24.37 14.38 -11.33
N PRO A 209 25.12 15.29 -10.71
CA PRO A 209 24.54 16.38 -9.89
C PRO A 209 23.51 17.25 -10.64
N HIS A 210 23.73 17.52 -11.92
CA HIS A 210 22.87 18.35 -12.74
C HIS A 210 21.66 17.61 -13.34
N GLU A 211 21.65 16.27 -13.32
CA GLU A 211 20.55 15.49 -13.90
C GLU A 211 19.28 15.56 -13.05
N ARG A 212 18.14 15.71 -13.70
CA ARG A 212 16.80 15.62 -13.10
C ARG A 212 16.32 14.17 -13.13
N VAL A 213 15.89 13.67 -11.98
CA VAL A 213 15.47 12.27 -11.84
C VAL A 213 13.98 12.10 -12.04
N VAL A 214 13.59 11.25 -12.97
CA VAL A 214 12.22 10.68 -13.06
C VAL A 214 12.27 9.27 -12.44
N LEU A 215 11.65 9.11 -11.27
CA LEU A 215 11.67 7.86 -10.51
C LEU A 215 10.40 7.05 -10.76
N LEU A 216 10.53 5.78 -11.17
CA LEU A 216 9.48 4.78 -11.12
C LEU A 216 9.83 3.74 -10.06
N ALA A 217 9.23 3.86 -8.86
CA ALA A 217 9.45 2.96 -7.74
C ALA A 217 8.33 1.92 -7.66
N ALA A 218 8.55 0.75 -8.27
CA ALA A 218 7.58 -0.35 -8.29
C ALA A 218 8.24 -1.69 -8.59
N ARG A 219 7.62 -2.79 -8.12
CA ARG A 219 8.01 -4.14 -8.55
C ARG A 219 8.04 -4.22 -10.07
N LEU A 220 8.98 -4.99 -10.62
CA LEU A 220 9.05 -5.22 -12.06
C LEU A 220 7.90 -6.16 -12.47
N THR A 221 6.83 -5.56 -12.99
CA THR A 221 5.66 -6.25 -13.53
C THR A 221 5.08 -5.45 -14.68
N GLU A 222 4.59 -6.11 -15.72
CA GLU A 222 4.12 -5.46 -16.95
C GLU A 222 3.14 -4.32 -16.70
N TRP A 223 2.17 -4.55 -15.79
CA TRP A 223 1.13 -3.58 -15.50
C TRP A 223 1.60 -2.33 -14.71
N LYS A 224 2.84 -2.32 -14.19
CA LYS A 224 3.42 -1.15 -13.52
C LYS A 224 4.02 -0.11 -14.50
N GLY A 225 4.00 -0.41 -15.79
CA GLY A 225 4.25 0.57 -16.83
C GLY A 225 5.71 0.95 -17.04
N GLN A 226 6.68 0.08 -16.64
CA GLN A 226 8.10 0.34 -16.93
C GLN A 226 8.35 0.52 -18.43
N ARG A 227 7.66 -0.26 -19.29
CA ARG A 227 7.74 -0.12 -20.75
C ARG A 227 7.25 1.26 -21.20
N VAL A 228 6.13 1.73 -20.66
CA VAL A 228 5.56 3.04 -21.00
C VAL A 228 6.52 4.17 -20.61
N LEU A 229 7.22 4.05 -19.46
CA LEU A 229 8.23 5.05 -19.09
C LEU A 229 9.47 5.01 -20.00
N ILE A 230 9.90 3.83 -20.47
CA ILE A 230 11.01 3.72 -21.44
C ILE A 230 10.63 4.39 -22.77
N GLU A 231 9.41 4.18 -23.26
CA GLU A 231 8.90 4.83 -24.47
C GLU A 231 8.76 6.36 -24.28
N ALA A 232 8.27 6.80 -23.13
CA ALA A 232 8.22 8.23 -22.79
C ALA A 232 9.62 8.84 -22.67
N ALA A 233 10.62 8.11 -22.17
CA ALA A 233 12.01 8.57 -22.10
C ALA A 233 12.61 8.80 -23.50
N LEU A 234 12.28 7.95 -24.48
CA LEU A 234 12.68 8.17 -25.88
C LEU A 234 12.10 9.49 -26.41
N LEU A 235 10.82 9.74 -26.19
CA LEU A 235 10.16 10.99 -26.60
C LEU A 235 10.75 12.21 -25.89
N LEU A 236 11.12 12.11 -24.62
CA LEU A 236 11.80 13.20 -23.91
C LEU A 236 13.18 13.48 -24.50
N LYS A 237 13.94 12.45 -24.87
CA LYS A 237 15.24 12.58 -25.56
C LYS A 237 15.10 13.26 -26.90
N GLU A 238 14.13 12.85 -27.72
CA GLU A 238 13.83 13.45 -29.04
C GLU A 238 13.43 14.92 -28.93
N ARG A 239 12.80 15.33 -27.79
CA ARG A 239 12.42 16.71 -27.48
C ARG A 239 13.56 17.53 -26.84
N GLY A 240 14.76 16.98 -26.75
CA GLY A 240 15.95 17.69 -26.27
C GLY A 240 16.16 17.72 -24.76
N LEU A 241 15.41 16.92 -23.96
CA LEU A 241 15.62 16.80 -22.52
C LEU A 241 16.74 15.81 -22.20
N GLY A 242 17.98 16.16 -22.54
CA GLY A 242 19.17 15.29 -22.32
C GLY A 242 19.65 15.23 -20.86
N ASP A 243 19.20 16.13 -19.99
CA ASP A 243 19.56 16.23 -18.59
C ASP A 243 18.60 15.44 -17.66
N VAL A 244 17.85 14.48 -18.23
CA VAL A 244 16.87 13.66 -17.48
C VAL A 244 17.41 12.24 -17.32
N ARG A 245 17.39 11.72 -16.09
CA ARG A 245 17.66 10.34 -15.73
C ARG A 245 16.41 9.64 -15.27
N CYS A 246 15.91 8.66 -16.02
CA CYS A 246 14.79 7.81 -15.62
C CYS A 246 15.31 6.62 -14.81
N VAL A 247 14.90 6.50 -13.56
CA VAL A 247 15.34 5.45 -12.64
C VAL A 247 14.20 4.48 -12.38
N LEU A 248 14.40 3.22 -12.77
CA LEU A 248 13.49 2.10 -12.50
C LEU A 248 13.95 1.39 -11.23
N ALA A 249 13.37 1.74 -10.10
CA ALA A 249 13.69 1.16 -8.78
C ALA A 249 12.65 0.07 -8.41
N GLY A 250 13.09 -1.19 -8.41
CA GLY A 250 12.21 -2.30 -8.06
C GLY A 250 12.84 -3.66 -8.27
N ASP A 251 12.28 -4.64 -7.55
CA ASP A 251 12.74 -6.03 -7.57
C ASP A 251 11.94 -6.85 -8.61
N ALA A 252 12.63 -7.74 -9.31
CA ALA A 252 12.02 -8.67 -10.26
C ALA A 252 11.17 -9.75 -9.58
N GLN A 253 11.48 -10.14 -8.34
CA GLN A 253 10.76 -11.18 -7.59
C GLN A 253 10.49 -12.44 -8.44
N GLY A 254 11.54 -12.96 -9.08
CA GLY A 254 11.47 -14.14 -9.96
C GLY A 254 10.95 -13.87 -11.38
N ARG A 255 10.77 -12.60 -11.79
CA ARG A 255 10.37 -12.22 -13.16
C ARG A 255 11.58 -11.78 -13.99
N ASP A 256 12.64 -12.58 -14.01
CA ASP A 256 13.92 -12.22 -14.65
C ASP A 256 13.79 -12.06 -16.17
N SER A 257 12.84 -12.76 -16.79
CA SER A 257 12.52 -12.58 -18.21
C SER A 257 12.02 -11.17 -18.53
N TYR A 258 11.16 -10.63 -17.67
CA TYR A 258 10.66 -9.26 -17.83
C TYR A 258 11.76 -8.23 -17.57
N ALA A 259 12.62 -8.47 -16.58
CA ALA A 259 13.79 -7.61 -16.33
C ALA A 259 14.72 -7.56 -17.54
N ARG A 260 15.03 -8.73 -18.16
CA ARG A 260 15.84 -8.80 -19.39
C ARG A 260 15.16 -8.12 -20.59
N ASP A 261 13.81 -8.22 -20.72
CA ASP A 261 13.09 -7.50 -21.77
C ASP A 261 13.23 -5.98 -21.62
N LEU A 262 13.14 -5.46 -20.40
CA LEU A 262 13.36 -4.03 -20.14
C LEU A 262 14.78 -3.59 -20.54
N ASP A 263 15.80 -4.35 -20.13
CA ASP A 263 17.20 -4.06 -20.51
C ASP A 263 17.41 -4.09 -22.03
N ALA A 264 16.79 -5.04 -22.72
CA ALA A 264 16.85 -5.14 -24.18
C ALA A 264 16.15 -3.96 -24.88
N ARG A 265 15.02 -3.47 -24.32
CA ARG A 265 14.32 -2.27 -24.84
C ARG A 265 15.15 -1.01 -24.67
N ILE A 266 15.76 -0.81 -23.49
CA ILE A 266 16.65 0.33 -23.21
C ILE A 266 17.80 0.37 -24.24
N ARG A 267 18.47 -0.76 -24.45
CA ARG A 267 19.58 -0.85 -25.45
C ARG A 267 19.10 -0.60 -26.85
N ARG A 268 17.99 -1.22 -27.28
CA ARG A 268 17.46 -1.04 -28.65
C ARG A 268 17.07 0.40 -28.94
N ALA A 269 16.64 1.14 -27.94
CA ALA A 269 16.28 2.54 -28.06
C ALA A 269 17.46 3.50 -27.85
N GLY A 270 18.69 3.00 -27.58
CA GLY A 270 19.85 3.82 -27.29
C GLY A 270 19.68 4.72 -26.07
N LEU A 271 19.06 4.19 -25.01
CA LEU A 271 18.68 4.95 -23.81
C LEU A 271 19.53 4.59 -22.58
N GLU A 272 20.65 3.91 -22.72
CA GLU A 272 21.48 3.45 -21.61
C GLU A 272 22.01 4.61 -20.75
N SER A 273 22.27 5.76 -21.37
CA SER A 273 22.66 6.98 -20.66
C SER A 273 21.49 7.67 -19.94
N MET A 274 20.24 7.39 -20.34
CA MET A 274 19.05 8.09 -19.82
C MET A 274 18.20 7.23 -18.90
N VAL A 275 18.17 5.90 -19.07
CA VAL A 275 17.33 5.00 -18.29
C VAL A 275 18.19 4.00 -17.53
N ALA A 276 18.09 3.99 -16.21
CA ALA A 276 18.79 3.05 -15.34
C ALA A 276 17.81 2.15 -14.56
N ARG A 277 18.08 0.85 -14.53
CA ARG A 277 17.40 -0.09 -13.66
C ARG A 277 18.31 -0.41 -12.46
N VAL A 278 17.90 0.04 -11.26
CA VAL A 278 18.76 0.09 -10.07
C VAL A 278 18.46 -1.00 -9.02
N GLY A 279 17.54 -1.92 -9.32
CA GLY A 279 17.14 -2.95 -8.36
C GLY A 279 16.26 -2.41 -7.23
N HIS A 280 16.26 -3.11 -6.09
CA HIS A 280 15.45 -2.75 -4.93
C HIS A 280 16.01 -1.51 -4.22
N CYS A 281 15.15 -0.54 -3.96
CA CYS A 281 15.51 0.64 -3.15
C CYS A 281 15.03 0.46 -1.72
N HIS A 282 15.95 0.44 -0.77
CA HIS A 282 15.66 0.31 0.67
C HIS A 282 15.30 1.65 1.30
N ASP A 283 15.86 2.76 0.82
CA ASP A 283 15.66 4.10 1.35
C ASP A 283 14.69 4.91 0.48
N MET A 284 13.39 4.56 0.56
CA MET A 284 12.37 5.26 -0.22
C MET A 284 12.24 6.76 0.12
N PRO A 285 12.34 7.21 1.40
CA PRO A 285 12.33 8.65 1.67
C PRO A 285 13.43 9.42 0.93
N ALA A 286 14.68 8.92 0.94
CA ALA A 286 15.77 9.54 0.20
C ALA A 286 15.56 9.46 -1.33
N ALA A 287 15.01 8.35 -1.84
CA ALA A 287 14.69 8.17 -3.24
C ALA A 287 13.65 9.19 -3.75
N LEU A 288 12.64 9.47 -2.94
CA LEU A 288 11.60 10.44 -3.28
C LEU A 288 12.14 11.87 -3.25
N ILE A 289 13.07 12.21 -2.36
CA ILE A 289 13.76 13.52 -2.36
C ILE A 289 14.75 13.62 -3.53
N ALA A 290 15.43 12.52 -3.90
CA ALA A 290 16.32 12.49 -5.06
C ALA A 290 15.59 12.71 -6.39
N ALA A 291 14.30 12.39 -6.43
CA ALA A 291 13.47 12.50 -7.62
C ALA A 291 12.96 13.95 -7.83
N SER A 292 13.05 14.44 -9.06
CA SER A 292 12.35 15.64 -9.52
C SER A 292 10.87 15.36 -9.75
N VAL A 293 10.56 14.15 -10.28
CA VAL A 293 9.20 13.68 -10.55
C VAL A 293 9.13 12.17 -10.28
N VAL A 294 8.06 11.72 -9.66
CA VAL A 294 7.72 10.28 -9.53
C VAL A 294 6.68 9.93 -10.59
N ALA A 295 6.99 8.95 -11.43
CA ALA A 295 6.08 8.39 -12.42
C ALA A 295 5.43 7.10 -11.92
N VAL A 296 4.09 7.01 -12.02
CA VAL A 296 3.31 5.80 -11.73
C VAL A 296 2.45 5.46 -12.94
N PRO A 297 3.07 5.05 -14.07
CA PRO A 297 2.39 4.87 -15.35
C PRO A 297 1.74 3.48 -15.46
N SER A 298 1.03 3.05 -14.42
CA SER A 298 0.39 1.74 -14.37
C SER A 298 -0.62 1.56 -15.51
N THR A 299 -0.52 0.44 -16.24
CA THR A 299 -1.43 0.11 -17.36
C THR A 299 -2.69 -0.62 -16.91
N ALA A 300 -2.76 -1.02 -15.64
CA ALA A 300 -3.95 -1.57 -15.00
C ALA A 300 -4.32 -0.75 -13.77
N PRO A 301 -5.60 -0.77 -13.35
CA PRO A 301 -6.08 0.04 -12.24
C PRO A 301 -5.34 -0.21 -10.92
N GLU A 302 -4.80 0.85 -10.34
CA GLU A 302 -4.24 0.83 -8.98
C GLU A 302 -5.38 0.86 -7.96
N ALA A 303 -5.32 -0.02 -6.96
CA ALA A 303 -6.31 0.00 -5.89
C ALA A 303 -6.14 1.18 -4.91
N PHE A 304 -4.92 1.77 -4.85
CA PHE A 304 -4.63 2.95 -4.03
C PHE A 304 -3.50 3.82 -4.58
N GLY A 305 -2.34 3.23 -5.00
CA GLY A 305 -1.21 4.00 -5.54
C GLY A 305 -0.29 4.57 -4.44
N ARG A 306 0.25 3.72 -3.57
CA ARG A 306 1.11 4.14 -2.45
C ARG A 306 2.27 5.04 -2.86
N SER A 307 2.98 4.71 -3.95
CA SER A 307 4.15 5.48 -4.40
C SER A 307 3.80 6.94 -4.70
N ALA A 308 2.62 7.19 -5.27
CA ALA A 308 2.15 8.55 -5.54
C ALA A 308 1.83 9.32 -4.25
N VAL A 309 1.21 8.66 -3.27
CA VAL A 309 0.88 9.28 -1.98
C VAL A 309 2.14 9.57 -1.17
N GLU A 310 3.08 8.62 -1.11
CA GLU A 310 4.38 8.78 -0.43
C GLU A 310 5.21 9.91 -1.08
N ALA A 311 5.23 10.00 -2.42
CA ALA A 311 5.88 11.10 -3.14
C ALA A 311 5.25 12.47 -2.82
N GLN A 312 3.94 12.56 -2.81
CA GLN A 312 3.21 13.77 -2.43
C GLN A 312 3.48 14.17 -0.97
N ALA A 313 3.59 13.22 -0.04
CA ALA A 313 3.99 13.48 1.34
C ALA A 313 5.39 14.12 1.42
N MET A 314 6.31 13.68 0.56
CA MET A 314 7.66 14.25 0.44
C MET A 314 7.68 15.57 -0.34
N GLY A 315 6.55 16.00 -0.93
CA GLY A 315 6.46 17.19 -1.77
C GLY A 315 7.06 17.01 -3.17
N THR A 316 7.32 15.77 -3.56
CA THR A 316 7.82 15.45 -4.91
C THR A 316 6.67 15.44 -5.91
N MET A 317 6.89 16.01 -7.10
CA MET A 317 5.90 16.00 -8.19
C MET A 317 5.54 14.58 -8.58
N VAL A 318 4.27 14.36 -8.95
CA VAL A 318 3.82 13.04 -9.39
C VAL A 318 3.09 13.12 -10.74
N VAL A 319 3.37 12.14 -11.59
CA VAL A 319 2.61 11.87 -12.83
C VAL A 319 2.11 10.43 -12.75
N VAL A 320 0.80 10.23 -12.79
CA VAL A 320 0.18 8.92 -12.62
C VAL A 320 -0.77 8.60 -13.77
N SER A 321 -0.98 7.32 -14.06
CA SER A 321 -2.06 6.92 -14.96
C SER A 321 -3.42 7.20 -14.34
N ASP A 322 -4.36 7.78 -15.08
CA ASP A 322 -5.73 8.10 -14.67
C ASP A 322 -6.60 6.84 -14.64
N SER A 323 -6.33 5.98 -13.69
CA SER A 323 -7.00 4.68 -13.55
C SER A 323 -7.06 4.21 -12.10
N GLY A 324 -8.12 3.49 -11.76
CA GLY A 324 -8.30 2.99 -10.41
C GLY A 324 -8.55 4.10 -9.40
N ALA A 325 -7.81 4.09 -8.30
CA ALA A 325 -7.89 5.10 -7.25
C ALA A 325 -7.04 6.37 -7.50
N ALA A 326 -6.41 6.51 -8.68
CA ALA A 326 -5.60 7.69 -8.99
C ALA A 326 -6.38 9.03 -8.83
N PRO A 327 -7.67 9.15 -9.24
CA PRO A 327 -8.45 10.36 -9.00
C PRO A 327 -8.68 10.72 -7.53
N GLU A 328 -8.59 9.73 -6.64
CA GLU A 328 -8.72 9.94 -5.20
C GLU A 328 -7.41 10.41 -4.56
N THR A 329 -6.28 9.95 -5.10
CA THR A 329 -4.94 10.17 -4.51
C THR A 329 -4.18 11.32 -5.14
N VAL A 330 -4.46 11.67 -6.40
CA VAL A 330 -3.81 12.76 -7.14
C VAL A 330 -4.87 13.67 -7.73
N LEU A 331 -5.01 14.85 -7.17
CA LEU A 331 -5.94 15.86 -7.65
C LEU A 331 -5.40 16.52 -8.94
N ALA A 332 -6.18 16.45 -10.01
CA ALA A 332 -5.84 17.02 -11.31
C ALA A 332 -7.11 17.31 -12.14
N PRO A 333 -7.05 18.13 -13.20
CA PRO A 333 -8.16 18.28 -14.13
C PRO A 333 -8.61 16.93 -14.73
N PRO A 334 -9.89 16.79 -15.13
CA PRO A 334 -10.93 17.81 -15.11
C PRO A 334 -11.66 17.97 -13.77
N GLN A 335 -11.51 17.03 -12.80
CA GLN A 335 -12.25 17.05 -11.53
C GLN A 335 -11.77 18.15 -10.57
N THR A 336 -10.53 18.60 -10.74
CA THR A 336 -9.92 19.65 -9.93
C THR A 336 -9.37 20.74 -10.84
N PRO A 337 -9.59 22.03 -10.56
CA PRO A 337 -8.99 23.12 -11.34
C PRO A 337 -7.46 23.00 -11.40
N ALA A 338 -6.87 23.41 -12.51
CA ALA A 338 -5.42 23.28 -12.71
C ALA A 338 -4.58 23.94 -11.60
N GLN A 339 -5.06 25.03 -11.02
CA GLN A 339 -4.42 25.76 -9.93
C GLN A 339 -4.43 24.99 -8.59
N ALA A 340 -5.38 24.05 -8.42
CA ALA A 340 -5.53 23.26 -7.21
C ALA A 340 -4.95 21.85 -7.34
N ARG A 341 -4.27 21.53 -8.47
CA ARG A 341 -3.66 20.21 -8.68
C ARG A 341 -2.61 19.86 -7.62
N THR A 342 -2.48 18.57 -7.36
CA THR A 342 -1.40 17.98 -6.55
C THR A 342 -0.43 17.16 -7.38
N GLY A 343 -0.73 16.96 -8.68
CA GLY A 343 0.07 16.21 -9.64
C GLY A 343 -0.59 16.19 -11.02
N TRP A 344 -0.19 15.26 -11.86
CA TRP A 344 -0.74 15.06 -13.22
C TRP A 344 -1.33 13.66 -13.34
N ARG A 345 -2.40 13.56 -14.11
CA ARG A 345 -2.99 12.27 -14.50
C ARG A 345 -3.02 12.17 -16.01
N VAL A 346 -2.61 11.03 -16.54
CA VAL A 346 -2.51 10.77 -17.98
C VAL A 346 -3.23 9.47 -18.35
N PRO A 347 -3.68 9.27 -19.59
CA PRO A 347 -4.29 8.02 -20.00
C PRO A 347 -3.35 6.82 -19.76
N PRO A 348 -3.85 5.68 -19.27
CA PRO A 348 -3.04 4.47 -19.07
C PRO A 348 -2.43 3.96 -20.39
N GLY A 349 -1.13 3.69 -20.40
CA GLY A 349 -0.41 3.14 -21.57
C GLY A 349 -0.03 4.19 -22.62
N ASP A 350 -0.40 5.45 -22.44
CA ASP A 350 -0.05 6.53 -23.37
C ASP A 350 1.30 7.15 -23.01
N ALA A 351 2.35 6.73 -23.73
CA ALA A 351 3.71 7.21 -23.53
C ALA A 351 3.88 8.68 -23.96
N SER A 352 3.13 9.16 -24.94
CA SER A 352 3.18 10.56 -25.39
C SER A 352 2.60 11.50 -24.33
N ALA A 353 1.40 11.20 -23.82
CA ALA A 353 0.79 11.95 -22.74
C ALA A 353 1.65 11.90 -21.45
N LEU A 354 2.30 10.77 -21.18
CA LEU A 354 3.25 10.65 -20.07
C LEU A 354 4.46 11.58 -20.29
N ALA A 355 5.06 11.60 -21.47
CA ALA A 355 6.18 12.47 -21.80
C ALA A 355 5.81 13.95 -21.68
N ASP A 356 4.62 14.36 -22.17
CA ASP A 356 4.10 15.73 -22.06
C ASP A 356 3.93 16.16 -20.59
N ALA A 357 3.35 15.31 -19.78
CA ALA A 357 3.14 15.57 -18.35
C ALA A 357 4.46 15.62 -17.57
N LEU A 358 5.41 14.72 -17.88
CA LEU A 358 6.74 14.72 -17.29
C LEU A 358 7.50 16.00 -17.66
N MET A 359 7.48 16.39 -18.95
CA MET A 359 8.10 17.64 -19.42
C MET A 359 7.49 18.85 -18.69
N SER A 360 6.16 18.91 -18.60
CA SER A 360 5.47 19.98 -17.87
C SER A 360 5.89 20.05 -16.41
N ALA A 361 6.03 18.91 -15.74
CA ALA A 361 6.44 18.84 -14.33
C ALA A 361 7.93 19.21 -14.14
N LEU A 362 8.80 18.79 -15.06
CA LEU A 362 10.25 19.02 -15.01
C LEU A 362 10.63 20.49 -15.33
N THR A 363 9.84 21.19 -16.15
CA THR A 363 10.10 22.58 -16.56
C THR A 363 9.45 23.63 -15.68
N LEU A 364 8.71 23.23 -14.65
CA LEU A 364 8.10 24.18 -13.70
C LEU A 364 9.14 25.04 -12.99
N GLY A 365 8.84 26.33 -12.89
CA GLY A 365 9.58 27.24 -12.02
C GLY A 365 9.43 26.87 -10.53
N ALA A 366 10.37 27.30 -9.70
CA ALA A 366 10.44 26.97 -8.28
C ALA A 366 9.12 27.30 -7.53
N THR A 367 8.60 28.50 -7.69
CA THR A 367 7.36 28.96 -7.02
C THR A 367 6.16 28.07 -7.34
N ALA A 368 5.98 27.67 -8.61
CA ALA A 368 4.88 26.80 -9.01
C ALA A 368 5.03 25.38 -8.45
N ARG A 369 6.28 24.88 -8.43
CA ARG A 369 6.64 23.58 -7.84
C ARG A 369 6.33 23.57 -6.35
N ASP A 370 6.77 24.58 -5.60
CA ASP A 370 6.53 24.69 -4.16
C ASP A 370 5.05 24.78 -3.82
N ALA A 371 4.28 25.50 -4.62
CA ALA A 371 2.83 25.60 -4.45
C ALA A 371 2.12 24.25 -4.65
N ILE A 372 2.54 23.44 -5.66
CA ILE A 372 2.01 22.10 -5.86
C ILE A 372 2.44 21.19 -4.70
N ALA A 373 3.71 21.22 -4.29
CA ALA A 373 4.24 20.44 -3.18
C ALA A 373 3.49 20.70 -1.88
N MET A 374 3.20 21.96 -1.58
CA MET A 374 2.40 22.37 -0.41
C MET A 374 1.00 21.75 -0.44
N ARG A 375 0.29 21.88 -1.56
CA ARG A 375 -1.06 21.32 -1.72
C ARG A 375 -1.04 19.79 -1.63
N ALA A 376 -0.06 19.14 -2.27
CA ALA A 376 0.11 17.69 -2.25
C ALA A 376 0.29 17.17 -0.82
N ARG A 377 1.17 17.79 -0.03
CA ARG A 377 1.38 17.44 1.39
C ARG A 377 0.11 17.65 2.22
N ALA A 378 -0.57 18.79 2.02
CA ALA A 378 -1.83 19.08 2.72
C ALA A 378 -2.91 18.03 2.39
N HIS A 379 -3.03 17.64 1.12
CA HIS A 379 -3.95 16.60 0.68
C HIS A 379 -3.66 15.25 1.32
N VAL A 380 -2.39 14.83 1.34
CA VAL A 380 -1.98 13.57 1.98
C VAL A 380 -2.22 13.62 3.49
N LYS A 381 -1.85 14.70 4.16
CA LYS A 381 -2.06 14.88 5.59
C LYS A 381 -3.54 14.80 5.97
N ALA A 382 -4.39 15.43 5.18
CA ALA A 382 -5.83 15.49 5.42
C ALA A 382 -6.58 14.18 5.13
N ASN A 383 -6.04 13.29 4.25
CA ASN A 383 -6.81 12.15 3.76
C ASN A 383 -6.12 10.79 3.93
N PHE A 384 -4.78 10.76 4.02
CA PHE A 384 -3.98 9.54 3.91
C PHE A 384 -2.90 9.42 4.99
N SER A 385 -3.09 10.05 6.16
CA SER A 385 -2.17 9.87 7.28
C SER A 385 -2.36 8.49 7.93
N LEU A 386 -1.29 7.97 8.53
CA LEU A 386 -1.31 6.69 9.25
C LEU A 386 -2.27 6.73 10.43
N GLU A 387 -2.32 7.87 11.13
CA GLU A 387 -3.22 8.10 12.24
C GLU A 387 -4.68 7.94 11.81
N GLN A 388 -5.09 8.61 10.72
CA GLN A 388 -6.48 8.50 10.22
C GLN A 388 -6.83 7.09 9.78
N MET A 389 -5.92 6.38 9.09
CA MET A 389 -6.14 5.00 8.70
C MET A 389 -6.35 4.11 9.93
N THR A 390 -5.51 4.25 10.95
CA THR A 390 -5.59 3.44 12.16
C THR A 390 -6.83 3.79 12.98
N GLU A 391 -7.16 5.06 13.19
CA GLU A 391 -8.37 5.51 13.88
C GLU A 391 -9.64 4.96 13.22
N LYS A 392 -9.76 5.09 11.89
CA LYS A 392 -10.90 4.54 11.14
C LYS A 392 -10.96 3.01 11.23
N THR A 393 -9.80 2.33 11.25
CA THR A 393 -9.74 0.87 11.42
C THR A 393 -10.21 0.46 12.82
N LEU A 394 -9.76 1.15 13.87
CA LEU A 394 -10.21 0.91 15.23
C LEU A 394 -11.71 1.22 15.41
N ALA A 395 -12.22 2.26 14.76
CA ALA A 395 -13.66 2.55 14.72
C ALA A 395 -14.46 1.42 14.03
N ALA A 396 -13.94 0.85 12.93
CA ALA A 396 -14.53 -0.29 12.26
C ALA A 396 -14.57 -1.55 13.18
N TYR A 397 -13.52 -1.77 13.99
CA TYR A 397 -13.51 -2.85 14.97
C TYR A 397 -14.56 -2.64 16.09
N ARG A 398 -14.69 -1.40 16.62
CA ARG A 398 -15.74 -1.08 17.59
C ARG A 398 -17.12 -1.35 17.01
N ALA A 399 -17.36 -0.94 15.77
CA ALA A 399 -18.63 -1.18 15.09
C ALA A 399 -18.92 -2.67 14.86
N ALA A 400 -17.89 -3.48 14.60
CA ALA A 400 -18.04 -4.93 14.48
C ALA A 400 -18.31 -5.62 15.82
N LEU A 401 -17.71 -5.15 16.90
CA LEU A 401 -17.90 -5.68 18.26
C LEU A 401 -19.26 -5.27 18.88
N ALA A 402 -19.90 -4.24 18.37
CA ALA A 402 -21.20 -3.76 18.85
C ALA A 402 -22.42 -4.45 18.19
N ARG A 403 -22.18 -5.27 17.14
CA ARG A 403 -23.20 -6.07 16.44
C ARG A 403 -23.47 -7.39 17.15
#